data_ea8ffd69a2e7683af2068489a92dba99
#
_entry.id   ea8ffd69a2e7683af2068489a92dba99
#
_cell.length_a   1.000
_cell.length_b   1.000
_cell.length_c   1.000
_cell.angle_alpha   90.00
_cell.angle_beta   90.00
_cell.angle_gamma   90.00
#
_symmetry.space_group_name_H-M   'P 1'
#
loop_
_entity.id
_entity.type
_entity.pdbx_description
1 polymer ?
#
loop_
_entity_poly.entity_id
_entity_poly.type
_entity_poly.pdbx_seq_one_letter_code
_entity_poly.pdbx_strand_id
1 'polypeptide(L)'
;GDNDLCATQFLCPLMSGSVPVEIFFTPAVPCHRQLTECICQIDLLCETRPDGWQLALKGYLFQFFYILISNQKKKEHASSPRLKSLEKMKLVLKYVEEHYTEPVSIEDMAALTYYSKSHFMKFFKLHMGTGFIEYLNDYRLTIAGQKLKNSSDSVLTIAEECGFEHLSYFNRLFKRKYGTTPGKYRNGLH
;
A
#
# COMPACT_ATOMS: atom_id res chain seq x y z
N GLY A 1 20.73 3.66 20.21
CA GLY A 1 20.42 3.51 18.80
C GLY A 1 20.48 2.06 18.43
N ASP A 2 19.36 1.41 18.36
CA ASP A 2 19.21 -0.02 18.31
C ASP A 2 19.30 -0.52 16.88
N ASN A 3 20.44 -1.10 16.52
CA ASN A 3 20.56 -1.89 15.30
C ASN A 3 19.99 -3.29 15.60
N ASP A 4 18.68 -3.44 15.49
CA ASP A 4 18.07 -4.75 15.44
C ASP A 4 18.47 -5.43 14.12
N LEU A 5 19.43 -6.37 14.23
CA LEU A 5 19.95 -7.13 13.09
C LEU A 5 18.83 -7.85 12.32
N CYS A 6 17.80 -8.33 13.01
CA CYS A 6 16.66 -8.97 12.38
C CYS A 6 15.85 -7.98 11.55
N ALA A 7 15.65 -6.77 12.06
CA ALA A 7 14.96 -5.72 11.32
C ALA A 7 15.75 -5.30 10.07
N THR A 8 17.04 -4.99 10.22
CA THR A 8 17.88 -4.47 9.11
C THR A 8 18.19 -5.53 8.05
N GLN A 9 18.48 -6.77 8.43
CA GLN A 9 18.89 -7.81 7.48
C GLN A 9 17.72 -8.53 6.82
N PHE A 10 16.57 -8.63 7.48
CA PHE A 10 15.45 -9.45 7.01
C PHE A 10 14.16 -8.66 6.81
N LEU A 11 13.72 -7.85 7.78
CA LEU A 11 12.44 -7.17 7.69
C LEU A 11 12.50 -5.95 6.74
N CYS A 12 13.53 -5.11 6.85
CA CYS A 12 13.66 -3.94 5.96
C CYS A 12 13.79 -4.32 4.48
N PRO A 13 14.60 -5.33 4.07
CA PRO A 13 14.64 -5.79 2.69
C PRO A 13 13.31 -6.39 2.21
N LEU A 14 12.57 -7.05 3.11
CA LEU A 14 11.24 -7.58 2.81
C LEU A 14 10.23 -6.45 2.60
N MET A 15 10.20 -5.46 3.50
CA MET A 15 9.31 -4.30 3.43
C MET A 15 9.63 -3.38 2.27
N SER A 16 10.90 -3.18 1.96
CA SER A 16 11.35 -2.42 0.77
C SER A 16 11.12 -3.18 -0.53
N GLY A 17 10.76 -4.49 -0.42
CA GLY A 17 10.55 -5.38 -1.54
C GLY A 17 11.82 -5.67 -2.34
N SER A 18 12.98 -5.51 -1.71
CA SER A 18 14.26 -5.93 -2.27
C SER A 18 14.36 -7.46 -2.31
N VAL A 19 13.58 -8.15 -1.47
CA VAL A 19 13.46 -9.61 -1.47
C VAL A 19 12.11 -9.97 -2.11
N PRO A 20 12.11 -10.72 -3.23
CA PRO A 20 10.87 -11.16 -3.86
C PRO A 20 10.18 -12.20 -2.98
N VAL A 21 8.97 -11.90 -2.49
CA VAL A 21 8.14 -12.83 -1.73
C VAL A 21 7.02 -13.36 -2.61
N GLU A 22 6.77 -14.65 -2.55
CA GLU A 22 5.57 -15.22 -3.14
C GLU A 22 4.34 -14.74 -2.35
N ILE A 23 3.42 -14.01 -3.00
CA ILE A 23 2.27 -13.38 -2.33
C ILE A 23 1.08 -14.34 -2.23
N PHE A 24 1.05 -15.40 -3.05
CA PHE A 24 -0.02 -16.38 -3.06
C PHE A 24 0.53 -17.76 -2.68
N PHE A 25 0.05 -18.28 -1.54
CA PHE A 25 0.35 -19.62 -1.06
C PHE A 25 -0.88 -20.52 -1.31
N THR A 26 -0.78 -21.38 -2.30
CA THR A 26 -1.79 -22.42 -2.53
C THR A 26 -1.52 -23.62 -1.63
N PRO A 27 -2.51 -24.49 -1.34
CA PRO A 27 -2.31 -25.70 -0.54
C PRO A 27 -1.21 -26.64 -1.08
N ALA A 28 -0.82 -26.51 -2.35
CA ALA A 28 0.26 -27.27 -2.95
C ALA A 28 1.68 -26.79 -2.52
N VAL A 29 1.79 -25.64 -1.86
CA VAL A 29 3.09 -25.12 -1.40
C VAL A 29 3.44 -25.74 -0.05
N PRO A 30 4.64 -26.33 0.15
CA PRO A 30 4.99 -27.07 1.38
C PRO A 30 4.83 -26.25 2.67
N CYS A 31 5.06 -24.94 2.63
CA CYS A 31 4.93 -24.07 3.81
C CYS A 31 3.50 -23.54 4.05
N HIS A 32 2.53 -23.85 3.18
CA HIS A 32 1.17 -23.33 3.29
C HIS A 32 0.55 -23.63 4.67
N ARG A 33 0.66 -24.87 5.14
CA ARG A 33 0.13 -25.28 6.45
C ARG A 33 0.75 -24.48 7.59
N GLN A 34 2.06 -24.34 7.62
CA GLN A 34 2.79 -23.61 8.67
C GLN A 34 2.42 -22.12 8.69
N LEU A 35 2.26 -21.50 7.51
CA LEU A 35 1.81 -20.11 7.39
C LEU A 35 0.37 -19.93 7.88
N THR A 36 -0.52 -20.85 7.52
CA THR A 36 -1.91 -20.85 7.99
C THR A 36 -1.99 -20.99 9.49
N GLU A 37 -1.21 -21.90 10.09
CA GLU A 37 -1.13 -22.07 11.54
C GLU A 37 -0.68 -20.77 12.24
N CYS A 38 0.35 -20.09 11.72
CA CYS A 38 0.79 -18.80 12.26
C CYS A 38 -0.31 -17.73 12.20
N ILE A 39 -1.04 -17.64 11.07
CA ILE A 39 -2.14 -16.67 10.91
C ILE A 39 -3.26 -16.97 11.90
N CYS A 40 -3.68 -18.24 12.02
CA CYS A 40 -4.72 -18.63 12.98
C CYS A 40 -4.35 -18.29 14.44
N GLN A 41 -3.08 -18.46 14.82
CA GLN A 41 -2.61 -18.09 16.16
C GLN A 41 -2.59 -16.57 16.36
N ILE A 42 -2.21 -15.81 15.33
CA ILE A 42 -2.27 -14.33 15.35
C ILE A 42 -3.72 -13.87 15.54
N ASP A 43 -4.67 -14.41 14.79
CA ASP A 43 -6.08 -14.08 14.88
C ASP A 43 -6.62 -14.38 16.29
N LEU A 44 -6.34 -15.57 16.81
CA LEU A 44 -6.76 -15.98 18.17
C LEU A 44 -6.22 -15.03 19.24
N LEU A 45 -4.92 -14.64 19.15
CA LEU A 45 -4.32 -13.68 20.08
C LEU A 45 -4.95 -12.28 19.98
N CYS A 46 -5.30 -11.84 18.79
CA CYS A 46 -5.96 -10.55 18.57
C CYS A 46 -7.39 -10.53 19.14
N GLU A 47 -8.09 -11.66 19.10
CA GLU A 47 -9.43 -11.82 19.65
C GLU A 47 -9.43 -11.93 21.18
N THR A 48 -8.59 -12.83 21.74
CA THR A 48 -8.64 -13.18 23.17
C THR A 48 -7.83 -12.25 24.05
N ARG A 49 -6.77 -11.64 23.52
CA ARG A 49 -5.86 -10.69 24.20
C ARG A 49 -5.45 -11.10 25.62
N PRO A 50 -4.88 -12.31 25.83
CA PRO A 50 -4.42 -12.72 27.14
C PRO A 50 -3.23 -11.87 27.61
N ASP A 51 -2.92 -11.87 28.90
CA ASP A 51 -1.76 -11.15 29.42
C ASP A 51 -0.49 -11.47 28.64
N GLY A 52 0.22 -10.43 28.17
CA GLY A 52 1.42 -10.58 27.35
C GLY A 52 1.18 -10.94 25.87
N TRP A 53 -0.05 -10.86 25.38
CA TRP A 53 -0.39 -11.20 23.99
C TRP A 53 0.45 -10.46 22.94
N GLN A 54 0.87 -9.21 23.21
CA GLN A 54 1.72 -8.43 22.30
C GLN A 54 3.09 -9.11 22.07
N LEU A 55 3.64 -9.75 23.11
CA LEU A 55 4.91 -10.47 23.00
C LEU A 55 4.72 -11.75 22.17
N ALA A 56 3.66 -12.50 22.43
CA ALA A 56 3.30 -13.68 21.66
C ALA A 56 3.03 -13.34 20.18
N LEU A 57 2.31 -12.25 19.92
CA LEU A 57 2.05 -11.73 18.57
C LEU A 57 3.34 -11.46 17.80
N LYS A 58 4.32 -10.78 18.44
CA LYS A 58 5.63 -10.56 17.82
C LYS A 58 6.33 -11.88 17.50
N GLY A 59 6.26 -12.86 18.38
CA GLY A 59 6.83 -14.20 18.16
C GLY A 59 6.25 -14.87 16.92
N TYR A 60 4.93 -14.88 16.77
CA TYR A 60 4.28 -15.47 15.59
C TYR A 60 4.54 -14.68 14.30
N LEU A 61 4.64 -13.36 14.37
CA LEU A 61 5.03 -12.54 13.22
C LEU A 61 6.47 -12.86 12.77
N PHE A 62 7.42 -12.98 13.70
CA PHE A 62 8.78 -13.39 13.35
C PHE A 62 8.83 -14.81 12.77
N GLN A 63 8.07 -15.73 13.34
CA GLN A 63 7.96 -17.10 12.82
C GLN A 63 7.37 -17.11 11.40
N PHE A 64 6.33 -16.35 11.16
CA PHE A 64 5.72 -16.17 9.84
C PHE A 64 6.74 -15.68 8.80
N PHE A 65 7.48 -14.62 9.11
CA PHE A 65 8.52 -14.10 8.24
C PHE A 65 9.68 -15.08 8.04
N TYR A 66 10.07 -15.80 9.08
CA TYR A 66 11.08 -16.86 8.97
C TYR A 66 10.65 -17.95 7.97
N ILE A 67 9.41 -18.44 8.08
CA ILE A 67 8.87 -19.44 7.16
C ILE A 67 8.86 -18.89 5.72
N LEU A 68 8.41 -17.64 5.53
CA LEU A 68 8.42 -16.99 4.22
C LEU A 68 9.82 -16.95 3.61
N ILE A 69 10.80 -16.49 4.37
CA ILE A 69 12.18 -16.30 3.88
C ILE A 69 12.84 -17.65 3.63
N SER A 70 12.67 -18.63 4.54
CA SER A 70 13.30 -19.95 4.46
C SER A 70 12.77 -20.79 3.29
N ASN A 71 11.52 -20.61 2.90
CA ASN A 71 10.89 -21.34 1.79
C ASN A 71 10.99 -20.61 0.45
N GLN A 72 11.64 -19.46 0.41
CA GLN A 72 11.97 -18.86 -0.86
C GLN A 72 13.01 -19.75 -1.55
N LYS A 73 12.57 -20.41 -2.62
CA LYS A 73 13.53 -21.05 -3.53
C LYS A 73 14.48 -19.96 -3.97
N LYS A 74 15.79 -20.18 -3.84
CA LYS A 74 16.83 -19.41 -4.53
C LYS A 74 16.56 -19.52 -6.02
N LYS A 75 15.60 -18.76 -6.52
CA LYS A 75 15.44 -18.57 -7.96
C LYS A 75 16.64 -17.74 -8.37
N GLU A 76 17.60 -18.40 -9.04
CA GLU A 76 18.57 -17.72 -9.85
C GLU A 76 17.92 -16.55 -10.57
N HIS A 77 18.67 -15.47 -10.72
CA HIS A 77 18.27 -14.18 -11.31
C HIS A 77 17.77 -14.29 -12.77
N ALA A 78 16.79 -15.11 -13.03
CA ALA A 78 15.99 -15.01 -14.24
C ALA A 78 14.79 -14.13 -13.90
N SER A 79 14.82 -12.88 -14.32
CA SER A 79 13.79 -11.88 -14.16
C SER A 79 12.43 -12.41 -14.65
N SER A 80 11.68 -13.03 -13.74
CA SER A 80 10.36 -13.55 -14.09
C SER A 80 9.48 -12.36 -14.53
N PRO A 81 8.63 -12.53 -15.55
CA PRO A 81 7.71 -11.47 -15.99
C PRO A 81 6.89 -10.87 -14.85
N ARG A 82 6.61 -11.66 -13.83
CA ARG A 82 5.89 -11.26 -12.61
C ARG A 82 6.73 -10.34 -11.71
N LEU A 83 8.04 -10.61 -11.57
CA LEU A 83 8.94 -9.76 -10.79
C LEU A 83 9.07 -8.38 -11.45
N LYS A 84 9.25 -8.34 -12.78
CA LYS A 84 9.28 -7.09 -13.55
C LYS A 84 7.96 -6.30 -13.41
N SER A 85 6.83 -7.00 -13.35
CA SER A 85 5.51 -6.40 -13.14
C SER A 85 5.39 -5.73 -11.76
N LEU A 86 5.87 -6.39 -10.70
CA LEU A 86 5.89 -5.85 -9.35
C LEU A 86 6.83 -4.66 -9.21
N GLU A 87 8.02 -4.71 -9.83
CA GLU A 87 8.96 -3.59 -9.84
C GLU A 87 8.35 -2.36 -10.50
N LYS A 88 7.67 -2.54 -11.64
CA LYS A 88 6.96 -1.46 -12.32
C LYS A 88 5.82 -0.88 -11.46
N MET A 89 5.07 -1.72 -10.76
CA MET A 89 4.02 -1.24 -9.86
C MET A 89 4.61 -0.42 -8.71
N LYS A 90 5.69 -0.89 -8.07
CA LYS A 90 6.38 -0.11 -7.03
C LYS A 90 6.85 1.24 -7.53
N LEU A 91 7.40 1.29 -8.75
CA LEU A 91 7.83 2.53 -9.37
C LEU A 91 6.67 3.52 -9.52
N VAL A 92 5.51 3.05 -9.99
CA VAL A 92 4.29 3.86 -10.12
C VAL A 92 3.80 4.37 -8.76
N LEU A 93 3.72 3.49 -7.75
CA LEU A 93 3.24 3.87 -6.42
C LEU A 93 4.18 4.88 -5.75
N LYS A 94 5.49 4.67 -5.85
CA LYS A 94 6.49 5.61 -5.36
C LYS A 94 6.38 6.97 -6.07
N TYR A 95 6.20 6.98 -7.39
CA TYR A 95 6.01 8.21 -8.14
C TYR A 95 4.77 8.98 -7.67
N VAL A 96 3.65 8.28 -7.43
CA VAL A 96 2.44 8.90 -6.90
C VAL A 96 2.70 9.51 -5.52
N GLU A 97 3.40 8.81 -4.63
CA GLU A 97 3.74 9.29 -3.29
C GLU A 97 4.58 10.58 -3.34
N GLU A 98 5.53 10.66 -4.25
CA GLU A 98 6.45 11.79 -4.39
C GLU A 98 5.85 12.98 -5.16
N HIS A 99 4.88 12.72 -6.09
CA HIS A 99 4.37 13.72 -7.05
C HIS A 99 2.85 13.91 -7.03
N TYR A 100 2.12 13.39 -6.02
CA TYR A 100 0.65 13.47 -6.01
C TYR A 100 0.09 14.89 -6.06
N THR A 101 0.85 15.90 -5.65
CA THR A 101 0.45 17.32 -5.69
C THR A 101 0.51 17.92 -7.09
N GLU A 102 1.26 17.29 -8.00
CA GLU A 102 1.50 17.74 -9.36
C GLU A 102 0.47 17.16 -10.36
N PRO A 103 0.33 17.75 -11.56
CA PRO A 103 -0.43 17.10 -12.63
C PRO A 103 0.24 15.80 -13.07
N VAL A 104 -0.35 14.66 -12.71
CA VAL A 104 0.13 13.33 -13.09
C VAL A 104 -0.85 12.72 -14.08
N SER A 105 -0.37 12.40 -15.28
CA SER A 105 -1.19 11.84 -16.36
C SER A 105 -0.99 10.33 -16.52
N ILE A 106 -1.91 9.68 -17.22
CA ILE A 106 -1.77 8.26 -17.61
C ILE A 106 -0.58 8.11 -18.57
N GLU A 107 -0.30 9.11 -19.38
CA GLU A 107 0.81 9.17 -20.32
C GLU A 107 2.16 9.10 -19.60
N ASP A 108 2.32 9.87 -18.53
CA ASP A 108 3.53 9.86 -17.69
C ASP A 108 3.78 8.49 -17.09
N MET A 109 2.74 7.86 -16.57
CA MET A 109 2.82 6.54 -15.97
C MET A 109 3.10 5.44 -16.99
N ALA A 110 2.55 5.57 -18.19
CA ALA A 110 2.82 4.66 -19.29
C ALA A 110 4.30 4.77 -19.72
N ALA A 111 4.82 5.99 -19.86
CA ALA A 111 6.22 6.26 -20.16
C ALA A 111 7.15 5.70 -19.06
N LEU A 112 6.84 5.99 -17.78
CA LEU A 112 7.61 5.51 -16.62
C LEU A 112 7.74 3.98 -16.58
N THR A 113 6.70 3.27 -17.01
CA THR A 113 6.67 1.80 -17.01
C THR A 113 7.09 1.18 -18.34
N TYR A 114 7.41 1.98 -19.38
CA TYR A 114 7.65 1.53 -20.75
C TYR A 114 6.46 0.74 -21.31
N TYR A 115 5.25 1.15 -21.02
CA TYR A 115 4.02 0.58 -21.56
C TYR A 115 3.34 1.57 -22.52
N SER A 116 2.52 1.03 -23.41
CA SER A 116 1.52 1.88 -24.09
C SER A 116 0.44 2.29 -23.06
N LYS A 117 -0.24 3.42 -23.29
CA LYS A 117 -1.34 3.91 -22.46
C LYS A 117 -2.39 2.84 -22.17
N SER A 118 -2.83 2.11 -23.22
CA SER A 118 -3.82 1.04 -23.09
C SER A 118 -3.30 -0.13 -22.25
N HIS A 119 -2.03 -0.49 -22.41
CA HIS A 119 -1.41 -1.56 -21.62
C HIS A 119 -1.26 -1.14 -20.16
N PHE A 120 -0.80 0.08 -19.91
CA PHE A 120 -0.70 0.61 -18.54
C PHE A 120 -2.05 0.62 -17.81
N MET A 121 -3.11 1.09 -18.45
CA MET A 121 -4.45 1.09 -17.84
C MET A 121 -4.91 -0.31 -17.44
N LYS A 122 -4.72 -1.30 -18.31
CA LYS A 122 -5.05 -2.72 -18.02
C LYS A 122 -4.16 -3.28 -16.90
N PHE A 123 -2.86 -3.02 -16.99
CA PHE A 123 -1.87 -3.44 -16.00
C PHE A 123 -2.22 -2.88 -14.61
N PHE A 124 -2.45 -1.57 -14.51
CA PHE A 124 -2.75 -0.93 -13.23
C PHE A 124 -4.06 -1.46 -12.63
N LYS A 125 -5.13 -1.52 -13.44
CA LYS A 125 -6.43 -2.05 -13.00
C LYS A 125 -6.36 -3.51 -12.54
N LEU A 126 -5.57 -4.34 -13.23
CA LEU A 126 -5.37 -5.74 -12.86
C LEU A 126 -4.73 -5.89 -11.47
N HIS A 127 -3.77 -5.02 -11.12
CA HIS A 127 -3.02 -5.13 -9.87
C HIS A 127 -3.67 -4.38 -8.70
N MET A 128 -4.33 -3.25 -8.98
CA MET A 128 -4.89 -2.36 -7.95
C MET A 128 -6.42 -2.48 -7.82
N GLY A 129 -7.09 -3.21 -8.72
CA GLY A 129 -8.55 -3.34 -8.74
C GLY A 129 -9.29 -2.11 -9.25
N THR A 130 -8.63 -0.97 -9.38
CA THR A 130 -9.20 0.34 -9.76
C THR A 130 -8.38 1.01 -10.86
N GLY A 131 -8.94 2.04 -11.52
CA GLY A 131 -8.21 2.83 -12.52
C GLY A 131 -7.19 3.77 -11.88
N PHE A 132 -6.12 4.12 -12.63
CA PHE A 132 -5.03 4.96 -12.11
C PHE A 132 -5.51 6.33 -11.60
N ILE A 133 -6.34 7.05 -12.36
CA ILE A 133 -6.85 8.38 -11.97
C ILE A 133 -7.75 8.28 -10.72
N GLU A 134 -8.51 7.20 -10.60
CA GLU A 134 -9.34 6.96 -9.41
C GLU A 134 -8.45 6.71 -8.19
N TYR A 135 -7.42 5.89 -8.32
CA TYR A 135 -6.41 5.64 -7.29
C TYR A 135 -5.70 6.93 -6.86
N LEU A 136 -5.19 7.73 -7.81
CA LEU A 136 -4.52 9.00 -7.53
C LEU A 136 -5.44 9.96 -6.76
N ASN A 137 -6.68 10.10 -7.20
CA ASN A 137 -7.66 10.93 -6.50
C ASN A 137 -7.98 10.40 -5.10
N ASP A 138 -8.09 9.08 -4.94
CA ASP A 138 -8.31 8.46 -3.62
C ASP A 138 -7.15 8.70 -2.67
N TYR A 139 -5.90 8.61 -3.16
CA TYR A 139 -4.68 8.94 -2.42
C TYR A 139 -4.68 10.41 -1.97
N ARG A 140 -4.91 11.36 -2.91
CA ARG A 140 -5.02 12.80 -2.63
C ARG A 140 -6.08 13.11 -1.57
N LEU A 141 -7.24 12.48 -1.67
CA LEU A 141 -8.33 12.66 -0.69
C LEU A 141 -7.96 12.11 0.69
N THR A 142 -7.18 11.04 0.76
CA THR A 142 -6.69 10.50 2.04
C THR A 142 -5.79 11.51 2.74
N ILE A 143 -4.84 12.09 2.01
CA ILE A 143 -3.96 13.15 2.53
C ILE A 143 -4.77 14.40 2.93
N ALA A 144 -5.72 14.81 2.08
CA ALA A 144 -6.60 15.94 2.40
C ALA A 144 -7.43 15.71 3.68
N GLY A 145 -7.93 14.50 3.88
CA GLY A 145 -8.64 14.14 5.10
C GLY A 145 -7.77 14.23 6.36
N GLN A 146 -6.50 13.86 6.27
CA GLN A 146 -5.52 14.02 7.35
C GLN A 146 -5.21 15.50 7.62
N LYS A 147 -4.97 16.31 6.56
CA LYS A 147 -4.73 17.75 6.68
C LYS A 147 -5.93 18.48 7.29
N LEU A 148 -7.16 18.14 6.88
CA LEU A 148 -8.38 18.73 7.46
C LEU A 148 -8.51 18.52 8.96
N LYS A 149 -8.04 17.39 9.49
CA LYS A 149 -8.07 17.09 10.93
C LYS A 149 -6.95 17.77 11.70
N ASN A 150 -5.80 18.01 11.06
CA ASN A 150 -4.57 18.40 11.72
C ASN A 150 -4.17 19.86 11.47
N SER A 151 -4.90 20.60 10.62
CA SER A 151 -4.63 22.01 10.33
C SER A 151 -5.90 22.87 10.35
N SER A 152 -5.71 24.19 10.47
CA SER A 152 -6.77 25.19 10.34
C SER A 152 -6.87 25.80 8.93
N ASP A 153 -6.09 25.33 7.96
CA ASP A 153 -6.06 25.84 6.61
C ASP A 153 -7.43 25.76 5.93
N SER A 154 -7.69 26.67 5.00
CA SER A 154 -8.96 26.67 4.28
C SER A 154 -9.15 25.37 3.49
N VAL A 155 -10.40 24.96 3.28
CA VAL A 155 -10.72 23.79 2.43
C VAL A 155 -10.16 23.96 1.01
N LEU A 156 -10.15 25.19 0.51
CA LEU A 156 -9.57 25.53 -0.80
C LEU A 156 -8.07 25.28 -0.80
N THR A 157 -7.34 25.83 0.17
CA THR A 157 -5.90 25.67 0.29
C THR A 157 -5.51 24.18 0.37
N ILE A 158 -6.22 23.41 1.22
CA ILE A 158 -5.95 21.96 1.33
C ILE A 158 -6.22 21.22 0.01
N ALA A 159 -7.28 21.58 -0.71
CA ALA A 159 -7.57 20.97 -2.01
C ALA A 159 -6.46 21.25 -3.02
N GLU A 160 -5.99 22.51 -3.12
CA GLU A 160 -4.90 22.93 -4.00
C GLU A 160 -3.58 22.23 -3.63
N GLU A 161 -3.20 22.22 -2.35
CA GLU A 161 -2.01 21.52 -1.87
C GLU A 161 -2.05 20.00 -2.06
N CYS A 162 -3.22 19.42 -2.21
CA CYS A 162 -3.39 18.01 -2.56
C CYS A 162 -3.49 17.76 -4.07
N GLY A 163 -3.26 18.78 -4.90
CA GLY A 163 -3.22 18.66 -6.36
C GLY A 163 -4.60 18.67 -7.05
N PHE A 164 -5.63 19.23 -6.42
CA PHE A 164 -6.92 19.44 -7.04
C PHE A 164 -7.02 20.86 -7.62
N GLU A 165 -7.16 20.97 -8.93
CA GLU A 165 -7.30 22.25 -9.63
C GLU A 165 -8.68 22.91 -9.40
N HIS A 166 -9.73 22.09 -9.15
CA HIS A 166 -11.09 22.56 -9.01
C HIS A 166 -11.73 22.14 -7.70
N LEU A 167 -12.05 23.10 -6.84
CA LEU A 167 -12.69 22.86 -5.54
C LEU A 167 -14.03 22.11 -5.65
N SER A 168 -14.82 22.37 -6.69
CA SER A 168 -16.09 21.66 -6.91
C SER A 168 -15.90 20.17 -7.18
N TYR A 169 -14.84 19.81 -7.93
CA TYR A 169 -14.47 18.42 -8.20
C TYR A 169 -13.98 17.74 -6.92
N PHE A 170 -13.10 18.40 -6.16
CA PHE A 170 -12.64 17.94 -4.86
C PHE A 170 -13.80 17.64 -3.90
N ASN A 171 -14.71 18.62 -3.71
CA ASN A 171 -15.86 18.47 -2.80
C ASN A 171 -16.75 17.29 -3.17
N ARG A 172 -17.01 17.07 -4.46
CA ARG A 172 -17.79 15.95 -4.98
C ARG A 172 -17.13 14.62 -4.65
N LEU A 173 -15.81 14.48 -4.92
CA LEU A 173 -15.07 13.27 -4.66
C LEU A 173 -14.92 13.01 -3.15
N PHE A 174 -14.66 14.06 -2.37
CA PHE A 174 -14.54 13.98 -0.92
C PHE A 174 -15.85 13.48 -0.28
N LYS A 175 -16.99 14.06 -0.70
CA LYS A 175 -18.30 13.60 -0.22
C LYS A 175 -18.59 12.16 -0.61
N ARG A 176 -18.17 11.73 -1.81
CA ARG A 176 -18.31 10.32 -2.25
C ARG A 176 -17.49 9.38 -1.39
N LYS A 177 -16.26 9.76 -0.99
CA LYS A 177 -15.36 8.92 -0.19
C LYS A 177 -15.74 8.87 1.28
N TYR A 178 -16.06 10.01 1.89
CA TYR A 178 -16.26 10.15 3.35
C TYR A 178 -17.73 10.32 3.76
N GLY A 179 -18.67 10.32 2.83
CA GLY A 179 -20.11 10.49 3.11
C GLY A 179 -20.52 11.91 3.49
N THR A 180 -19.57 12.81 3.77
CA THR A 180 -19.80 14.16 4.28
C THR A 180 -18.94 15.20 3.57
N THR A 181 -19.25 16.50 3.77
CA THR A 181 -18.46 17.58 3.19
C THR A 181 -17.14 17.79 3.95
N PRO A 182 -16.06 18.33 3.31
CA PRO A 182 -14.79 18.59 3.98
C PRO A 182 -14.91 19.43 5.25
N GLY A 183 -15.76 20.48 5.24
CA GLY A 183 -15.98 21.33 6.41
C GLY A 183 -16.66 20.60 7.59
N LYS A 184 -17.66 19.76 7.30
CA LYS A 184 -18.30 18.92 8.33
C LYS A 184 -17.33 17.85 8.85
N TYR A 185 -16.56 17.24 7.97
CA TYR A 185 -15.54 16.24 8.32
C TYR A 185 -14.50 16.80 9.29
N ARG A 186 -14.02 18.04 9.07
CA ARG A 186 -13.11 18.76 9.98
C ARG A 186 -13.69 18.88 11.39
N ASN A 187 -14.97 19.19 11.50
CA ASN A 187 -15.66 19.42 12.76
C ASN A 187 -16.13 18.11 13.46
N GLY A 188 -15.73 16.94 12.95
CA GLY A 188 -16.15 15.65 13.50
C GLY A 188 -17.62 15.30 13.27
N LEU A 189 -18.31 16.02 12.39
CA LEU A 189 -19.71 15.77 12.03
C LEU A 189 -19.76 14.78 10.85
N HIS A 190 -20.13 13.55 11.15
CA HIS A 190 -20.31 12.46 10.16
C HIS A 190 -21.74 12.38 9.66
#